data_4f8eec3957b5cdbafc4184d2ab83b8d3
#
_entry.id   4f8eec3957b5cdbafc4184d2ab83b8d3
#
_cell.length_a   1.000
_cell.length_b   1.000
_cell.length_c   1.000
_cell.angle_alpha   90.00
_cell.angle_beta   90.00
_cell.angle_gamma   90.00
#
_symmetry.space_group_name_H-M   'P 1'
#
loop_
_entity.id
_entity.type
_entity.pdbx_description
1 polymer ?
#
loop_
_entity_poly.entity_id
_entity_poly.type
_entity_poly.pdbx_seq_one_letter_code
_entity_poly.pdbx_strand_id
1 'polypeptide(L)'
;EEYMNLPRGSHASTFGGNPISCAVACAVIDVIREENLLQNAEKQGEYIIKRFKELQEKYEMIGDVRGKGLMIGVELVKDRKSKTPAVKEQREILQQSFKKGLLIISAGISTLRIAPPLIISREAVDKALEILDGIFKHTLK
;
A
#
# COMPACT_ATOMS: atom_id res chain seq x y z
N GLU A 1 -16.73 -19.44 -18.40
CA GLU A 1 -16.23 -20.00 -19.72
C GLU A 1 -15.84 -18.88 -20.67
N GLU A 2 -16.63 -17.81 -20.78
CA GLU A 2 -16.40 -16.69 -21.74
C GLU A 2 -15.03 -15.98 -21.53
N TYR A 3 -14.53 -15.90 -20.31
CA TYR A 3 -13.25 -15.28 -19.98
C TYR A 3 -12.03 -16.22 -20.07
N MET A 4 -12.23 -17.49 -20.41
CA MET A 4 -11.15 -18.50 -20.52
C MET A 4 -10.75 -18.79 -21.98
N ASN A 5 -11.29 -18.07 -22.94
CA ASN A 5 -10.96 -18.20 -24.36
C ASN A 5 -9.70 -17.40 -24.74
N LEU A 6 -8.57 -17.81 -24.18
CA LEU A 6 -7.28 -17.18 -24.51
C LEU A 6 -6.69 -17.83 -25.77
N PRO A 7 -6.12 -17.04 -26.71
CA PRO A 7 -5.39 -17.57 -27.86
C PRO A 7 -4.24 -18.48 -27.43
N ARG A 8 -3.84 -19.42 -28.30
CA ARG A 8 -2.66 -20.26 -28.04
C ARG A 8 -1.43 -19.41 -27.75
N GLY A 9 -0.72 -19.71 -26.66
CA GLY A 9 0.48 -19.01 -26.22
C GLY A 9 0.25 -17.78 -25.36
N SER A 10 -1.00 -17.37 -25.08
CA SER A 10 -1.31 -16.24 -24.19
C SER A 10 -0.94 -16.47 -22.73
N HIS A 11 -0.82 -17.72 -22.31
CA HIS A 11 -0.51 -18.11 -20.95
C HIS A 11 0.50 -19.28 -20.96
N ALA A 12 1.76 -18.96 -20.73
CA ALA A 12 2.84 -19.95 -20.64
C ALA A 12 3.82 -19.59 -19.54
N SER A 13 4.38 -20.60 -18.89
CA SER A 13 5.43 -20.45 -17.86
C SER A 13 6.40 -21.61 -17.93
N THR A 14 7.69 -21.32 -18.06
CA THR A 14 8.74 -22.35 -18.07
C THR A 14 8.84 -23.08 -16.71
N PHE A 15 8.61 -22.36 -15.61
CA PHE A 15 8.71 -22.89 -14.25
C PHE A 15 7.36 -23.16 -13.56
N GLY A 16 6.25 -22.88 -14.25
CA GLY A 16 4.92 -23.12 -13.72
C GLY A 16 4.67 -24.61 -13.46
N GLY A 17 4.05 -24.94 -12.33
CA GLY A 17 3.72 -26.31 -11.96
C GLY A 17 4.88 -27.16 -11.47
N ASN A 18 6.08 -26.60 -11.25
CA ASN A 18 7.16 -27.37 -10.67
C ASN A 18 6.84 -27.78 -9.20
N PRO A 19 7.28 -28.96 -8.72
CA PRO A 19 6.87 -29.49 -7.42
C PRO A 19 7.22 -28.59 -6.23
N ILE A 20 8.37 -27.93 -6.27
CA ILE A 20 8.82 -27.05 -5.18
C ILE A 20 7.91 -25.84 -5.07
N SER A 21 7.67 -25.13 -6.19
CA SER A 21 6.79 -23.97 -6.19
C SER A 21 5.35 -24.31 -5.80
N CYS A 22 4.85 -25.48 -6.22
CA CYS A 22 3.52 -25.93 -5.83
C CYS A 22 3.44 -26.23 -4.32
N ALA A 23 4.44 -26.91 -3.75
CA ALA A 23 4.49 -27.16 -2.31
C ALA A 23 4.55 -25.85 -1.50
N VAL A 24 5.38 -24.89 -1.92
CA VAL A 24 5.45 -23.57 -1.28
C VAL A 24 4.11 -22.83 -1.39
N ALA A 25 3.46 -22.85 -2.54
CA ALA A 25 2.16 -22.20 -2.72
C ALA A 25 1.09 -22.80 -1.78
N CYS A 26 1.04 -24.12 -1.63
CA CYS A 26 0.13 -24.78 -0.67
C CYS A 26 0.43 -24.33 0.76
N ALA A 27 1.69 -24.38 1.19
CA ALA A 27 2.09 -23.94 2.53
C ALA A 27 1.74 -22.48 2.81
N VAL A 28 1.91 -21.56 1.84
CA VAL A 28 1.50 -20.16 1.98
C VAL A 28 -0.01 -20.03 2.16
N ILE A 29 -0.82 -20.79 1.42
CA ILE A 29 -2.27 -20.77 1.56
C ILE A 29 -2.69 -21.28 2.95
N ASP A 30 -2.03 -22.32 3.45
CA ASP A 30 -2.31 -22.86 4.79
C ASP A 30 -1.98 -21.82 5.87
N VAL A 31 -0.81 -21.19 5.82
CA VAL A 31 -0.44 -20.10 6.75
C VAL A 31 -1.43 -18.95 6.71
N ILE A 32 -1.88 -18.52 5.53
CA ILE A 32 -2.90 -17.44 5.39
C ILE A 32 -4.18 -17.81 6.14
N ARG A 33 -4.59 -19.09 6.10
CA ARG A 33 -5.80 -19.57 6.77
C ARG A 33 -5.60 -19.73 8.27
N GLU A 34 -4.54 -20.39 8.68
CA GLU A 34 -4.24 -20.74 10.07
C GLU A 34 -4.00 -19.49 10.92
N GLU A 35 -3.29 -18.51 10.39
CA GLU A 35 -2.98 -17.25 11.08
C GLU A 35 -4.07 -16.17 10.88
N ASN A 36 -5.17 -16.48 10.19
CA ASN A 36 -6.27 -15.54 9.92
C ASN A 36 -5.81 -14.23 9.26
N LEU A 37 -4.86 -14.30 8.33
CA LEU A 37 -4.21 -13.12 7.76
C LEU A 37 -5.15 -12.23 6.95
N LEU A 38 -6.25 -12.76 6.40
CA LEU A 38 -7.27 -11.95 5.74
C LEU A 38 -7.98 -11.00 6.71
N GLN A 39 -8.31 -11.47 7.92
CA GLN A 39 -8.91 -10.65 8.96
C GLN A 39 -7.91 -9.61 9.49
N ASN A 40 -6.64 -9.98 9.65
CA ASN A 40 -5.60 -9.01 10.01
C ASN A 40 -5.46 -7.92 8.95
N ALA A 41 -5.44 -8.29 7.66
CA ALA A 41 -5.35 -7.33 6.56
C ALA A 41 -6.55 -6.36 6.55
N GLU A 42 -7.76 -6.84 6.79
CA GLU A 42 -8.96 -6.00 6.89
C GLU A 42 -8.86 -5.04 8.08
N LYS A 43 -8.63 -5.57 9.29
CA LYS A 43 -8.54 -4.80 10.53
C LYS A 43 -7.43 -3.73 10.51
N GLN A 44 -6.23 -4.10 10.06
CA GLN A 44 -5.13 -3.14 9.96
C GLN A 44 -5.36 -2.14 8.83
N GLY A 45 -5.93 -2.59 7.70
CA GLY A 45 -6.26 -1.72 6.58
C GLY A 45 -7.27 -0.64 6.92
N GLU A 46 -8.37 -0.99 7.58
CA GLU A 46 -9.37 -0.03 8.07
C GLU A 46 -8.73 1.00 9.03
N TYR A 47 -7.88 0.51 9.94
CA TYR A 47 -7.18 1.40 10.85
C TYR A 47 -6.24 2.36 10.13
N ILE A 48 -5.42 1.88 9.20
CA ILE A 48 -4.51 2.72 8.43
C ILE A 48 -5.29 3.78 7.64
N ILE A 49 -6.37 3.39 6.97
CA ILE A 49 -7.23 4.31 6.22
C ILE A 49 -7.82 5.38 7.14
N LYS A 50 -8.34 4.99 8.31
CA LYS A 50 -8.87 5.93 9.30
C LYS A 50 -7.80 6.95 9.72
N ARG A 51 -6.61 6.49 10.07
CA ARG A 51 -5.50 7.35 10.47
C ARG A 51 -5.05 8.30 9.35
N PHE A 52 -5.00 7.83 8.11
CA PHE A 52 -4.70 8.72 6.97
C PHE A 52 -5.82 9.73 6.70
N LYS A 53 -7.07 9.41 6.97
CA LYS A 53 -8.16 10.39 6.90
C LYS A 53 -8.02 11.48 7.97
N GLU A 54 -7.60 11.14 9.18
CA GLU A 54 -7.27 12.11 10.22
C GLU A 54 -6.09 13.03 9.77
N LEU A 55 -5.07 12.45 9.13
CA LEU A 55 -3.97 13.22 8.54
C LEU A 55 -4.43 14.07 7.34
N GLN A 56 -5.40 13.60 6.57
CA GLN A 56 -6.01 14.38 5.49
C GLN A 56 -6.73 15.64 6.00
N GLU A 57 -7.37 15.59 7.16
CA GLU A 57 -7.95 16.77 7.79
C GLU A 57 -6.87 17.78 8.21
N LYS A 58 -5.70 17.29 8.61
CA LYS A 58 -4.56 18.10 9.07
C LYS A 58 -3.72 18.68 7.92
N TYR A 59 -3.60 17.95 6.81
CA TYR A 59 -2.75 18.31 5.67
C TYR A 59 -3.56 18.45 4.38
N GLU A 60 -3.76 19.67 3.90
CA GLU A 60 -4.54 19.95 2.69
C GLU A 60 -4.03 19.26 1.43
N MET A 61 -2.73 19.01 1.36
CA MET A 61 -2.11 18.33 0.22
C MET A 61 -2.42 16.84 0.13
N ILE A 62 -3.04 16.23 1.15
CA ILE A 62 -3.61 14.89 1.03
C ILE A 62 -4.97 15.02 0.36
N GLY A 63 -5.03 14.74 -0.95
CA GLY A 63 -6.23 14.91 -1.77
C GLY A 63 -7.22 13.78 -1.60
N ASP A 64 -6.75 12.53 -1.57
CA ASP A 64 -7.60 11.35 -1.43
C ASP A 64 -6.90 10.22 -0.68
N VAL A 65 -7.67 9.45 0.08
CA VAL A 65 -7.24 8.26 0.81
C VAL A 65 -8.19 7.12 0.48
N ARG A 66 -7.70 6.12 -0.25
CA ARG A 66 -8.47 4.97 -0.72
C ARG A 66 -7.71 3.66 -0.55
N GLY A 67 -8.44 2.56 -0.50
CA GLY A 67 -7.83 1.23 -0.44
C GLY A 67 -8.81 0.14 -0.04
N LYS A 68 -8.32 -1.09 -0.09
CA LYS A 68 -9.00 -2.27 0.41
C LYS A 68 -8.00 -3.17 1.12
N GLY A 69 -8.29 -3.57 2.35
CA GLY A 69 -7.32 -4.26 3.19
C GLY A 69 -6.02 -3.47 3.28
N LEU A 70 -4.89 -4.13 3.11
CA LEU A 70 -3.57 -3.51 3.18
C LEU A 70 -3.06 -2.91 1.86
N MET A 71 -3.88 -2.82 0.82
CA MET A 71 -3.52 -2.12 -0.41
C MET A 71 -4.14 -0.72 -0.39
N ILE A 72 -3.35 0.29 0.00
CA ILE A 72 -3.81 1.64 0.28
C ILE A 72 -3.04 2.66 -0.56
N GLY A 73 -3.75 3.63 -1.11
CA GLY A 73 -3.21 4.78 -1.81
C GLY A 73 -3.53 6.07 -1.10
N VAL A 74 -2.51 6.90 -0.92
CA VAL A 74 -2.64 8.27 -0.39
C VAL A 74 -2.23 9.22 -1.50
N GLU A 75 -3.19 9.87 -2.14
CA GLU A 75 -2.96 10.75 -3.27
C GLU A 75 -2.60 12.16 -2.80
N LEU A 76 -1.50 12.69 -3.31
CA LEU A 76 -1.02 14.02 -2.98
C LEU A 76 -1.36 15.01 -4.08
N VAL A 77 -1.95 16.13 -3.70
CA VAL A 77 -2.32 17.22 -4.59
C VAL A 77 -1.80 18.55 -4.05
N LYS A 78 -1.55 19.49 -4.93
CA LYS A 78 -1.18 20.86 -4.52
C LYS A 78 -2.40 21.65 -4.05
N ASP A 79 -3.55 21.32 -4.60
CA ASP A 79 -4.83 21.94 -4.29
C ASP A 79 -5.96 20.93 -4.52
N ARG A 80 -6.88 20.82 -3.57
CA ARG A 80 -7.98 19.84 -3.62
C ARG A 80 -9.04 20.17 -4.66
N LYS A 81 -9.18 21.42 -5.09
CA LYS A 81 -10.16 21.83 -6.10
C LYS A 81 -9.65 21.48 -7.50
N SER A 82 -8.44 21.91 -7.81
CA SER A 82 -7.82 21.66 -9.12
C SER A 82 -7.29 20.24 -9.26
N LYS A 83 -7.05 19.53 -8.14
CA LYS A 83 -6.44 18.20 -8.06
C LYS A 83 -5.07 18.12 -8.77
N THR A 84 -4.36 19.23 -8.84
CA THR A 84 -3.03 19.28 -9.45
C THR A 84 -2.07 18.35 -8.69
N PRO A 85 -1.43 17.38 -9.37
CA PRO A 85 -0.58 16.39 -8.71
C PRO A 85 0.64 17.02 -8.01
N ALA A 86 0.92 16.62 -6.77
CA ALA A 86 2.06 17.05 -5.97
C ALA A 86 3.26 16.11 -6.14
N VAL A 87 3.78 16.00 -7.37
CA VAL A 87 4.84 15.04 -7.76
C VAL A 87 6.16 15.29 -7.00
N LYS A 88 6.49 16.55 -6.77
CA LYS A 88 7.73 16.96 -6.10
C LYS A 88 7.72 16.55 -4.63
N GLU A 89 6.62 16.82 -3.98
CA GLU A 89 6.37 16.51 -2.58
C GLU A 89 6.28 14.99 -2.36
N GLN A 90 5.66 14.25 -3.28
CA GLN A 90 5.68 12.79 -3.26
C GLN A 90 7.10 12.23 -3.24
N ARG A 91 7.96 12.69 -4.17
CA ARG A 91 9.35 12.23 -4.26
C ARG A 91 10.14 12.54 -2.98
N GLU A 92 9.93 13.72 -2.44
CA GLU A 92 10.57 14.12 -1.18
C GLU A 92 10.14 13.23 -0.02
N ILE A 93 8.83 12.97 0.11
CA ILE A 93 8.30 12.07 1.15
C ILE A 93 8.90 10.67 1.02
N LEU A 94 9.00 10.11 -0.19
CA LEU A 94 9.61 8.79 -0.41
C LEU A 94 11.07 8.75 0.05
N GLN A 95 11.85 9.78 -0.31
CA GLN A 95 13.26 9.89 0.09
C GLN A 95 13.42 10.04 1.61
N GLN A 96 12.62 10.89 2.24
CA GLN A 96 12.66 11.09 3.68
C GLN A 96 12.21 9.85 4.45
N SER A 97 11.19 9.14 3.95
CA SER A 97 10.74 7.87 4.51
C SER A 97 11.85 6.83 4.50
N PHE A 98 12.52 6.67 3.36
CA PHE A 98 13.66 5.75 3.24
C PHE A 98 14.78 6.08 4.23
N LYS A 99 15.16 7.36 4.36
CA LYS A 99 16.18 7.82 5.33
C LYS A 99 15.78 7.54 6.79
N LYS A 100 14.50 7.47 7.09
CA LYS A 100 13.96 7.16 8.42
C LYS A 100 13.64 5.67 8.62
N GLY A 101 14.06 4.79 7.68
CA GLY A 101 13.88 3.35 7.76
C GLY A 101 12.47 2.86 7.38
N LEU A 102 11.65 3.70 6.75
CA LEU A 102 10.33 3.34 6.26
C LEU A 102 10.35 3.21 4.74
N LEU A 103 10.17 1.98 4.25
CA LEU A 103 10.08 1.71 2.81
C LEU A 103 8.63 1.78 2.34
N ILE A 104 8.35 2.79 1.52
CA ILE A 104 7.10 2.95 0.77
C ILE A 104 7.41 3.26 -0.68
N ILE A 105 6.48 3.05 -1.58
CA ILE A 105 6.67 3.26 -3.01
C ILE A 105 5.62 4.21 -3.59
N SER A 106 5.91 4.72 -4.79
CA SER A 106 4.96 5.52 -5.55
C SER A 106 3.95 4.66 -6.31
N ALA A 107 2.80 5.24 -6.60
CA ALA A 107 1.84 4.72 -7.57
C ALA A 107 1.26 5.89 -8.37
N GLY A 108 0.94 5.64 -9.64
CA GLY A 108 0.44 6.70 -10.53
C GLY A 108 1.38 7.91 -10.58
N ILE A 109 0.78 9.12 -10.57
CA ILE A 109 1.53 10.38 -10.76
C ILE A 109 2.03 10.94 -9.41
N SER A 110 1.19 10.93 -8.37
CA SER A 110 1.48 11.56 -7.07
C SER A 110 0.91 10.80 -5.87
N THR A 111 0.68 9.49 -6.00
CA THR A 111 0.14 8.64 -4.93
C THR A 111 1.26 7.93 -4.18
N LEU A 112 1.21 7.94 -2.85
CA LEU A 112 1.98 7.06 -1.99
C LEU A 112 1.26 5.71 -1.90
N ARG A 113 1.95 4.62 -2.21
CA ARG A 113 1.42 3.26 -2.08
C ARG A 113 1.89 2.66 -0.76
N ILE A 114 0.93 2.30 0.07
CA ILE A 114 1.13 1.61 1.34
C ILE A 114 0.65 0.17 1.15
N ALA A 115 1.57 -0.78 1.21
CA ALA A 115 1.28 -2.19 1.01
C ALA A 115 2.18 -3.05 1.93
N PRO A 116 1.94 -3.03 3.24
CA PRO A 116 2.71 -3.82 4.19
C PRO A 116 2.39 -5.32 4.09
N PRO A 117 3.22 -6.20 4.68
CA PRO A 117 2.95 -7.63 4.72
C PRO A 117 1.67 -7.95 5.49
N LEU A 118 1.01 -9.07 5.15
CA LEU A 118 -0.26 -9.48 5.77
C LEU A 118 -0.15 -9.70 7.29
N ILE A 119 1.04 -10.01 7.80
CA ILE A 119 1.34 -10.23 9.21
C ILE A 119 1.63 -8.93 10.00
N ILE A 120 1.46 -7.77 9.39
CA ILE A 120 1.84 -6.50 10.04
C ILE A 120 1.13 -6.33 11.38
N SER A 121 1.91 -5.95 12.42
CA SER A 121 1.37 -5.64 13.74
C SER A 121 0.86 -4.20 13.86
N ARG A 122 0.05 -3.94 14.86
CA ARG A 122 -0.45 -2.60 15.18
C ARG A 122 0.69 -1.64 15.50
N GLU A 123 1.67 -2.08 16.28
CA GLU A 123 2.82 -1.29 16.69
C GLU A 123 3.65 -0.84 15.48
N ALA A 124 3.84 -1.75 14.52
CA ALA A 124 4.57 -1.41 13.29
C ALA A 124 3.79 -0.40 12.43
N VAL A 125 2.46 -0.52 12.37
CA VAL A 125 1.59 0.46 11.69
C VAL A 125 1.70 1.82 12.37
N ASP A 126 1.60 1.88 13.69
CA ASP A 126 1.66 3.14 14.45
C ASP A 126 3.02 3.82 14.25
N LYS A 127 4.11 3.04 14.27
CA LYS A 127 5.46 3.57 14.01
C LYS A 127 5.62 4.13 12.60
N ALA A 128 5.06 3.46 11.60
CA ALA A 128 5.07 3.95 10.23
C ALA A 128 4.29 5.27 10.07
N LEU A 129 3.12 5.35 10.71
CA LEU A 129 2.29 6.56 10.70
C LEU A 129 2.95 7.74 11.43
N GLU A 130 3.63 7.48 12.56
CA GLU A 130 4.42 8.48 13.28
C GLU A 130 5.53 9.07 12.41
N ILE A 131 6.27 8.20 11.70
CA ILE A 131 7.32 8.62 10.77
C ILE A 131 6.74 9.50 9.66
N LEU A 132 5.61 9.09 9.07
CA LEU A 132 4.96 9.83 7.98
C LEU A 132 4.39 11.18 8.46
N ASP A 133 3.72 11.24 9.61
CA ASP A 133 3.22 12.51 10.17
C ASP A 133 4.38 13.50 10.41
N GLY A 134 5.50 13.00 10.95
CA GLY A 134 6.71 13.80 11.12
C GLY A 134 7.29 14.34 9.80
N ILE A 135 7.20 13.58 8.71
CA ILE A 135 7.64 14.02 7.37
C ILE A 135 6.63 15.02 6.78
N PHE A 136 5.34 14.72 6.84
CA PHE A 136 4.27 15.57 6.31
C PHE A 136 4.28 16.96 6.92
N LYS A 137 4.55 17.07 8.22
CA LYS A 137 4.67 18.35 8.92
C LYS A 137 5.69 19.31 8.29
N HIS A 138 6.71 18.80 7.62
CA HIS A 138 7.75 19.59 6.98
C HIS A 138 7.56 19.73 5.46
N THR A 139 6.98 18.72 4.81
CA THR A 139 6.86 18.63 3.34
C THR A 139 5.51 19.11 2.83
N LEU A 140 4.43 18.89 3.60
CA LEU A 140 3.05 19.26 3.22
C LEU A 140 2.59 20.52 4.00
N LYS A 141 3.14 21.65 3.60
CA LYS A 141 2.73 22.96 4.18
C LYS A 141 1.71 23.64 3.31
#